data_65ba14df5d1f00c012e5911b881be97b
#
_entry.id   65ba14df5d1f00c012e5911b881be97b
#
_cell.length_a   1.000
_cell.length_b   1.000
_cell.length_c   1.000
_cell.angle_alpha   90.00
_cell.angle_beta   90.00
_cell.angle_gamma   90.00
#
_symmetry.space_group_name_H-M   'P 1'
#
loop_
_entity.id
_entity.type
_entity.pdbx_description
1 polymer ?
#
loop_
_entity_poly.entity_id
_entity_poly.type
_entity_poly.pdbx_seq_one_letter_code
_entity_poly.pdbx_strand_id
1 'polypeptide(L)'
;MENRHIAFSPPDITEEEIAEVADTLRSGWITTGPKTKKFENEIAAFCHTSKAVCLNSATACAEMSLRVLGIGPGDEVITSAYTYTASASVAVHVGATLVLVDTQPDSYEMDYEKLESAITEKTKAIIPVDLGGVICDYDKIFDIVEKKKSLFRPSTEIQKKMGRIAVVADGAHAFGATKNGKHSGEIADFTSFSFHAVKNLTTAEGGAAVWRDIDGIDNEEIYKQFMLLSLHGQSKDALAKTQLGAWEYDIIAPYYKCNMTDIMASLGLVQLRRYPSILARRKEIIEKYNEGLKDLDLSVLNHYGDRKS
;
A
#
# COMPACT_ATOMS: atom_id res chain seq x y z
N MET A 1 34.51 -8.80 26.94
CA MET A 1 33.79 -8.50 25.70
C MET A 1 32.64 -7.60 26.09
N GLU A 2 32.63 -6.37 25.60
CA GLU A 2 31.47 -5.49 25.80
C GLU A 2 30.23 -6.13 25.15
N ASN A 3 29.14 -6.21 25.88
CA ASN A 3 27.89 -6.71 25.36
C ASN A 3 27.39 -5.74 24.27
N ARG A 4 27.49 -6.16 23.00
CA ARG A 4 26.95 -5.38 21.88
C ARG A 4 25.41 -5.34 21.98
N HIS A 5 24.84 -4.15 22.18
CA HIS A 5 23.40 -3.96 22.10
C HIS A 5 22.96 -3.87 20.65
N ILE A 6 22.03 -4.72 20.24
CA ILE A 6 21.40 -4.67 18.91
C ILE A 6 19.95 -4.23 19.13
N ALA A 7 19.60 -3.04 18.66
CA ALA A 7 18.25 -2.54 18.75
C ALA A 7 17.33 -3.25 17.74
N PHE A 8 16.05 -3.42 18.11
CA PHE A 8 15.04 -3.99 17.23
C PHE A 8 14.64 -2.98 16.15
N SER A 9 15.06 -3.24 14.90
CA SER A 9 14.66 -2.51 13.69
C SER A 9 14.58 -0.97 13.85
N PRO A 10 15.64 -0.28 14.31
CA PRO A 10 15.63 1.17 14.40
C PRO A 10 15.58 1.78 12.98
N PRO A 11 14.88 2.92 12.78
CA PRO A 11 14.91 3.64 11.53
C PRO A 11 16.32 4.19 11.24
N ASP A 12 16.71 4.26 9.98
CA ASP A 12 17.95 4.88 9.53
C ASP A 12 17.71 6.38 9.27
N ILE A 13 17.92 7.21 10.29
CA ILE A 13 17.74 8.66 10.25
C ILE A 13 19.11 9.33 10.24
N THR A 14 19.30 10.28 9.34
CA THR A 14 20.51 11.10 9.21
C THR A 14 20.21 12.58 9.47
N GLU A 15 21.27 13.41 9.43
CA GLU A 15 21.12 14.87 9.53
C GLU A 15 20.30 15.46 8.37
N GLU A 16 20.21 14.77 7.22
CA GLU A 16 19.38 15.22 6.10
C GLU A 16 17.90 15.18 6.44
N GLU A 17 17.41 14.08 7.04
CA GLU A 17 16.03 13.97 7.51
C GLU A 17 15.72 15.01 8.58
N ILE A 18 16.64 15.20 9.54
CA ILE A 18 16.49 16.20 10.61
C ILE A 18 16.37 17.61 10.03
N ALA A 19 17.26 17.94 9.07
CA ALA A 19 17.26 19.26 8.42
C ALA A 19 15.97 19.51 7.64
N GLU A 20 15.46 18.52 6.89
CA GLU A 20 14.25 18.66 6.07
C GLU A 20 13.00 18.83 6.94
N VAL A 21 12.91 18.09 8.06
CA VAL A 21 11.82 18.25 9.04
C VAL A 21 11.91 19.64 9.71
N ALA A 22 13.12 20.06 10.11
CA ALA A 22 13.32 21.39 10.70
C ALA A 22 12.95 22.52 9.73
N ASP A 23 13.24 22.38 8.43
CA ASP A 23 12.82 23.30 7.38
C ASP A 23 11.30 23.40 7.27
N THR A 24 10.62 22.23 7.29
CA THR A 24 9.15 22.18 7.29
C THR A 24 8.57 22.94 8.48
N LEU A 25 9.11 22.74 9.67
CA LEU A 25 8.65 23.46 10.87
C LEU A 25 8.87 24.97 10.77
N ARG A 26 10.03 25.40 10.23
CA ARG A 26 10.35 26.84 10.01
C ARG A 26 9.45 27.48 8.95
N SER A 27 9.01 26.73 7.95
CA SER A 27 8.11 27.23 6.91
C SER A 27 6.74 27.65 7.45
N GLY A 28 6.34 27.11 8.60
CA GLY A 28 5.01 27.29 9.19
C GLY A 28 3.92 26.44 8.53
N TRP A 29 4.20 25.73 7.44
CA TRP A 29 3.26 24.83 6.80
C TRP A 29 3.53 23.38 7.24
N ILE A 30 2.74 22.89 8.18
CA ILE A 30 2.97 21.60 8.84
C ILE A 30 1.87 20.55 8.58
N THR A 31 0.71 20.93 8.03
CA THR A 31 -0.37 20.04 7.62
C THR A 31 -0.15 19.55 6.18
N THR A 32 -1.12 18.85 5.58
CA THR A 32 -1.08 18.45 4.16
C THR A 32 -0.85 19.65 3.25
N GLY A 33 0.19 19.64 2.45
CA GLY A 33 0.57 20.78 1.63
C GLY A 33 1.58 20.44 0.54
N PRO A 34 2.50 21.37 0.23
CA PRO A 34 3.44 21.22 -0.88
C PRO A 34 4.35 20.00 -0.78
N LYS A 35 4.85 19.65 0.42
CA LYS A 35 5.75 18.51 0.61
C LYS A 35 5.00 17.18 0.46
N THR A 36 3.76 17.10 0.93
CA THR A 36 2.90 15.92 0.71
C THR A 36 2.64 15.72 -0.78
N LYS A 37 2.26 16.77 -1.52
CA LYS A 37 2.06 16.69 -2.98
C LYS A 37 3.32 16.27 -3.73
N LYS A 38 4.47 16.81 -3.34
CA LYS A 38 5.76 16.42 -3.91
C LYS A 38 6.06 14.96 -3.64
N PHE A 39 5.84 14.48 -2.42
CA PHE A 39 6.08 13.10 -2.04
C PHE A 39 5.16 12.13 -2.79
N GLU A 40 3.86 12.46 -2.95
CA GLU A 40 2.91 11.71 -3.78
C GLU A 40 3.41 11.54 -5.22
N ASN A 41 3.88 12.63 -5.84
CA ASN A 41 4.43 12.59 -7.20
C ASN A 41 5.70 11.73 -7.31
N GLU A 42 6.60 11.82 -6.34
CA GLU A 42 7.83 11.03 -6.31
C GLU A 42 7.54 9.53 -6.03
N ILE A 43 6.56 9.20 -5.18
CA ILE A 43 6.08 7.82 -4.98
C ILE A 43 5.47 7.26 -6.27
N ALA A 44 4.60 8.02 -6.95
CA ALA A 44 4.01 7.61 -8.21
C ALA A 44 5.09 7.30 -9.26
N ALA A 45 6.07 8.21 -9.41
CA ALA A 45 7.19 8.02 -10.32
C ALA A 45 8.05 6.79 -9.96
N PHE A 46 8.33 6.59 -8.67
CA PHE A 46 9.09 5.44 -8.19
C PHE A 46 8.37 4.10 -8.42
N CYS A 47 7.04 4.08 -8.28
CA CYS A 47 6.21 2.90 -8.50
C CYS A 47 5.77 2.70 -9.96
N HIS A 48 6.18 3.59 -10.89
CA HIS A 48 5.76 3.59 -12.30
C HIS A 48 4.24 3.65 -12.48
N THR A 49 3.55 4.40 -11.61
CA THR A 49 2.10 4.62 -11.67
C THR A 49 1.78 6.06 -12.02
N SER A 50 0.59 6.32 -12.55
CA SER A 50 0.16 7.67 -12.93
C SER A 50 -0.07 8.57 -11.73
N LYS A 51 -0.48 8.00 -10.58
CA LYS A 51 -0.83 8.71 -9.35
C LYS A 51 -0.48 7.91 -8.11
N ALA A 52 -0.29 8.64 -7.02
CA ALA A 52 -0.25 8.13 -5.66
C ALA A 52 -0.99 9.08 -4.72
N VAL A 53 -1.50 8.57 -3.62
CA VAL A 53 -2.00 9.36 -2.49
C VAL A 53 -1.28 8.92 -1.21
N CYS A 54 -0.85 9.89 -0.40
CA CYS A 54 -0.21 9.62 0.88
C CYS A 54 -1.18 9.86 2.03
N LEU A 55 -1.35 8.84 2.87
CA LEU A 55 -2.21 8.85 4.05
C LEU A 55 -1.40 8.58 5.32
N ASN A 56 -2.08 8.60 6.47
CA ASN A 56 -1.42 8.41 7.77
C ASN A 56 -0.98 6.97 8.07
N SER A 57 -1.38 5.99 7.26
CA SER A 57 -1.00 4.57 7.42
C SER A 57 -1.33 3.74 6.18
N ALA A 58 -0.67 2.58 6.02
CA ALA A 58 -1.07 1.56 5.03
C ALA A 58 -2.51 1.05 5.26
N THR A 59 -2.91 0.93 6.52
CA THR A 59 -4.29 0.52 6.87
C THR A 59 -5.30 1.50 6.29
N ALA A 60 -5.07 2.82 6.45
CA ALA A 60 -5.93 3.83 5.84
C ALA A 60 -5.90 3.75 4.31
N CYS A 61 -4.73 3.50 3.71
CA CYS A 61 -4.61 3.34 2.26
C CYS A 61 -5.43 2.16 1.73
N ALA A 62 -5.33 1.00 2.39
CA ALA A 62 -6.09 -0.20 2.01
C ALA A 62 -7.59 -0.01 2.22
N GLU A 63 -8.01 0.54 3.37
CA GLU A 63 -9.42 0.83 3.65
C GLU A 63 -10.02 1.83 2.63
N MET A 64 -9.31 2.93 2.37
CA MET A 64 -9.79 3.92 1.40
C MET A 64 -9.83 3.34 -0.03
N SER A 65 -8.92 2.43 -0.40
CA SER A 65 -8.99 1.71 -1.69
C SER A 65 -10.27 0.88 -1.80
N LEU A 66 -10.65 0.13 -0.75
CA LEU A 66 -11.91 -0.60 -0.73
C LEU A 66 -13.13 0.34 -0.84
N ARG A 67 -13.08 1.51 -0.18
CA ARG A 67 -14.16 2.52 -0.23
C ARG A 67 -14.26 3.18 -1.60
N VAL A 68 -13.13 3.50 -2.25
CA VAL A 68 -13.11 4.00 -3.65
C VAL A 68 -13.74 2.98 -4.59
N LEU A 69 -13.47 1.70 -4.38
CA LEU A 69 -14.10 0.61 -5.12
C LEU A 69 -15.59 0.45 -4.79
N GLY A 70 -16.10 1.12 -3.73
CA GLY A 70 -17.48 1.02 -3.27
C GLY A 70 -17.83 -0.30 -2.62
N ILE A 71 -16.85 -0.95 -2.00
CA ILE A 71 -17.03 -2.22 -1.29
C ILE A 71 -17.61 -1.93 0.10
N GLY A 72 -18.62 -2.70 0.50
CA GLY A 72 -19.34 -2.47 1.74
C GLY A 72 -20.21 -3.65 2.21
N PRO A 73 -21.28 -3.38 3.00
CA PRO A 73 -22.16 -4.40 3.53
C PRO A 73 -22.79 -5.26 2.42
N GLY A 74 -22.72 -6.58 2.58
CA GLY A 74 -23.20 -7.56 1.61
C GLY A 74 -22.14 -8.07 0.63
N ASP A 75 -21.00 -7.40 0.55
CA ASP A 75 -19.84 -7.82 -0.23
C ASP A 75 -18.90 -8.74 0.58
N GLU A 76 -18.06 -9.49 -0.11
CA GLU A 76 -17.00 -10.31 0.47
C GLU A 76 -15.63 -9.83 0.02
N VAL A 77 -14.66 -9.84 0.95
CA VAL A 77 -13.25 -9.54 0.71
C VAL A 77 -12.43 -10.73 1.18
N ILE A 78 -11.61 -11.29 0.29
CA ILE A 78 -10.77 -12.46 0.58
C ILE A 78 -9.35 -12.00 0.89
N THR A 79 -8.74 -12.53 1.96
CA THR A 79 -7.31 -12.34 2.26
C THR A 79 -6.70 -13.59 2.86
N SER A 80 -5.36 -13.61 3.04
CA SER A 80 -4.64 -14.70 3.67
C SER A 80 -4.95 -14.75 5.17
N ALA A 81 -5.04 -15.97 5.74
CA ALA A 81 -5.11 -16.16 7.18
C ALA A 81 -3.78 -15.84 7.88
N TYR A 82 -2.66 -15.90 7.15
CA TYR A 82 -1.33 -15.53 7.65
C TYR A 82 -0.97 -14.12 7.18
N THR A 83 -1.36 -13.13 7.97
CA THR A 83 -1.11 -11.72 7.71
C THR A 83 -1.17 -10.90 8.99
N TYR A 84 -0.75 -9.64 8.93
CA TYR A 84 -1.03 -8.69 9.98
C TYR A 84 -2.51 -8.32 9.98
N THR A 85 -3.05 -7.99 11.14
CA THR A 85 -4.48 -7.67 11.35
C THR A 85 -5.05 -6.67 10.32
N ALA A 86 -4.23 -5.72 9.87
CA ALA A 86 -4.67 -4.65 8.97
C ALA A 86 -5.29 -5.18 7.67
N SER A 87 -4.68 -6.18 7.01
CA SER A 87 -5.19 -6.73 5.75
C SER A 87 -6.60 -7.33 5.88
N ALA A 88 -6.92 -7.86 7.07
CA ALA A 88 -8.23 -8.43 7.37
C ALA A 88 -9.20 -7.37 7.93
N SER A 89 -8.75 -6.51 8.85
CA SER A 89 -9.62 -5.56 9.53
C SER A 89 -10.23 -4.52 8.59
N VAL A 90 -9.54 -4.13 7.51
CA VAL A 90 -10.09 -3.17 6.54
C VAL A 90 -11.35 -3.67 5.85
N ALA A 91 -11.49 -5.00 5.63
CA ALA A 91 -12.73 -5.60 5.12
C ALA A 91 -13.89 -5.40 6.13
N VAL A 92 -13.62 -5.60 7.42
CA VAL A 92 -14.61 -5.40 8.49
C VAL A 92 -14.94 -3.90 8.64
N HIS A 93 -13.95 -3.02 8.55
CA HIS A 93 -14.16 -1.56 8.65
C HIS A 93 -15.09 -1.02 7.56
N VAL A 94 -15.05 -1.56 6.35
CA VAL A 94 -15.98 -1.17 5.29
C VAL A 94 -17.34 -1.87 5.39
N GLY A 95 -17.51 -2.80 6.34
CA GLY A 95 -18.74 -3.57 6.55
C GLY A 95 -18.88 -4.79 5.64
N ALA A 96 -17.84 -5.15 4.91
CA ALA A 96 -17.82 -6.36 4.09
C ALA A 96 -17.60 -7.62 4.97
N THR A 97 -17.99 -8.76 4.44
CA THR A 97 -17.69 -10.06 5.04
C THR A 97 -16.23 -10.44 4.73
N LEU A 98 -15.44 -10.66 5.78
CA LEU A 98 -14.09 -11.17 5.66
C LEU A 98 -14.11 -12.66 5.35
N VAL A 99 -13.40 -13.08 4.31
CA VAL A 99 -13.15 -14.48 3.95
C VAL A 99 -11.65 -14.76 4.05
N LEU A 100 -11.26 -15.68 4.91
CA LEU A 100 -9.86 -16.05 5.10
C LEU A 100 -9.55 -17.33 4.31
N VAL A 101 -8.44 -17.31 3.57
CA VAL A 101 -7.86 -18.49 2.93
C VAL A 101 -6.51 -18.79 3.56
N ASP A 102 -6.18 -20.06 3.67
CA ASP A 102 -4.92 -20.51 4.24
C ASP A 102 -3.74 -20.21 3.31
N THR A 103 -2.53 -20.39 3.78
CA THR A 103 -1.31 -20.33 2.97
C THR A 103 -1.03 -21.63 2.26
N GLN A 104 -0.18 -21.60 1.25
CA GLN A 104 0.40 -22.78 0.65
C GLN A 104 1.27 -23.55 1.67
N PRO A 105 1.43 -24.89 1.54
CA PRO A 105 2.19 -25.68 2.51
C PRO A 105 3.63 -25.23 2.75
N ASP A 106 4.32 -24.75 1.70
CA ASP A 106 5.74 -24.41 1.74
C ASP A 106 5.98 -22.90 1.46
N SER A 107 4.96 -22.06 1.62
CA SER A 107 5.03 -20.63 1.35
C SER A 107 4.10 -19.84 2.27
N TYR A 108 4.43 -18.57 2.49
CA TYR A 108 3.55 -17.63 3.19
C TYR A 108 2.53 -16.96 2.26
N GLU A 109 2.56 -17.26 0.96
CA GLU A 109 1.53 -16.82 0.02
C GLU A 109 0.22 -17.55 0.26
N MET A 110 -0.90 -16.89 -0.06
CA MET A 110 -2.20 -17.55 0.01
C MET A 110 -2.26 -18.78 -0.91
N ASP A 111 -3.02 -19.78 -0.49
CA ASP A 111 -3.27 -20.98 -1.29
C ASP A 111 -4.20 -20.63 -2.45
N TYR A 112 -3.70 -20.70 -3.67
CA TYR A 112 -4.43 -20.30 -4.87
C TYR A 112 -5.61 -21.23 -5.22
N GLU A 113 -5.55 -22.50 -4.86
CA GLU A 113 -6.69 -23.43 -5.07
C GLU A 113 -7.81 -23.12 -4.08
N LYS A 114 -7.46 -22.84 -2.82
CA LYS A 114 -8.42 -22.38 -1.81
C LYS A 114 -8.98 -21.01 -2.17
N LEU A 115 -8.15 -20.08 -2.69
CA LEU A 115 -8.61 -18.81 -3.22
C LEU A 115 -9.67 -18.99 -4.31
N GLU A 116 -9.39 -19.83 -5.32
CA GLU A 116 -10.34 -20.08 -6.39
C GLU A 116 -11.68 -20.65 -5.88
N SER A 117 -11.60 -21.54 -4.89
CA SER A 117 -12.78 -22.19 -4.29
C SER A 117 -13.59 -21.24 -3.40
N ALA A 118 -12.95 -20.23 -2.79
CA ALA A 118 -13.58 -19.26 -1.89
C ALA A 118 -14.35 -18.15 -2.61
N ILE A 119 -14.14 -17.97 -3.93
CA ILE A 119 -14.80 -16.91 -4.70
C ILE A 119 -16.27 -17.22 -4.90
N THR A 120 -17.12 -16.26 -4.53
CA THR A 120 -18.59 -16.29 -4.71
C THR A 120 -19.08 -15.11 -5.53
N GLU A 121 -20.40 -15.00 -5.78
CA GLU A 121 -21.01 -13.82 -6.42
C GLU A 121 -20.91 -12.55 -5.59
N LYS A 122 -20.64 -12.66 -4.27
CA LYS A 122 -20.46 -11.54 -3.35
C LYS A 122 -19.02 -11.02 -3.32
N THR A 123 -18.05 -11.80 -3.80
CA THR A 123 -16.63 -11.43 -3.76
C THR A 123 -16.36 -10.22 -4.64
N LYS A 124 -15.83 -9.13 -4.04
CA LYS A 124 -15.52 -7.87 -4.73
C LYS A 124 -14.03 -7.57 -4.76
N ALA A 125 -13.28 -8.02 -3.76
CA ALA A 125 -11.85 -7.82 -3.71
C ALA A 125 -11.11 -9.04 -3.14
N ILE A 126 -9.86 -9.18 -3.58
CA ILE A 126 -8.86 -10.06 -3.02
C ILE A 126 -7.72 -9.18 -2.52
N ILE A 127 -7.26 -9.41 -1.28
CA ILE A 127 -6.11 -8.71 -0.68
C ILE A 127 -4.96 -9.73 -0.53
N PRO A 128 -4.12 -9.91 -1.56
CA PRO A 128 -2.87 -10.66 -1.41
C PRO A 128 -1.89 -9.86 -0.57
N VAL A 129 -1.00 -10.55 0.15
CA VAL A 129 -0.02 -9.94 1.06
C VAL A 129 1.39 -10.27 0.59
N ASP A 130 2.16 -9.26 0.22
CA ASP A 130 3.55 -9.38 -0.23
C ASP A 130 4.49 -9.49 0.98
N LEU A 131 4.35 -10.57 1.74
CA LEU A 131 5.00 -10.77 3.03
C LEU A 131 6.53 -10.77 2.91
N GLY A 132 7.19 -10.01 3.78
CA GLY A 132 8.65 -9.87 3.76
C GLY A 132 9.21 -9.23 2.48
N GLY A 133 8.37 -8.63 1.64
CA GLY A 133 8.73 -8.06 0.35
C GLY A 133 8.80 -9.09 -0.78
N VAL A 134 8.34 -10.31 -0.52
CA VAL A 134 8.21 -11.36 -1.55
C VAL A 134 6.89 -11.18 -2.27
N ILE A 135 6.95 -10.73 -3.52
CA ILE A 135 5.76 -10.44 -4.33
C ILE A 135 5.02 -11.74 -4.65
N CYS A 136 3.72 -11.80 -4.35
CA CYS A 136 2.83 -12.92 -4.65
C CYS A 136 2.82 -13.28 -6.14
N ASP A 137 2.30 -14.45 -6.49
CA ASP A 137 2.08 -14.83 -7.88
C ASP A 137 0.80 -14.18 -8.43
N TYR A 138 0.94 -12.90 -8.81
CA TYR A 138 -0.18 -12.13 -9.35
C TYR A 138 -0.70 -12.66 -10.68
N ASP A 139 0.14 -13.33 -11.48
CA ASP A 139 -0.31 -13.93 -12.72
C ASP A 139 -1.36 -15.02 -12.42
N LYS A 140 -1.09 -15.90 -11.44
CA LYS A 140 -2.08 -16.87 -10.95
C LYS A 140 -3.34 -16.22 -10.36
N ILE A 141 -3.17 -15.15 -9.59
CA ILE A 141 -4.32 -14.45 -9.00
C ILE A 141 -5.21 -13.87 -10.10
N PHE A 142 -4.64 -13.21 -11.10
CA PHE A 142 -5.41 -12.63 -12.20
C PHE A 142 -6.03 -13.70 -13.10
N ASP A 143 -5.37 -14.85 -13.32
CA ASP A 143 -5.94 -16.01 -14.03
C ASP A 143 -7.18 -16.55 -13.31
N ILE A 144 -7.12 -16.67 -11.98
CA ILE A 144 -8.27 -17.07 -11.14
C ILE A 144 -9.39 -16.04 -11.24
N VAL A 145 -9.07 -14.74 -11.12
CA VAL A 145 -10.05 -13.67 -11.24
C VAL A 145 -10.74 -13.67 -12.59
N GLU A 146 -10.00 -13.87 -13.69
CA GLU A 146 -10.59 -13.94 -15.03
C GLU A 146 -11.46 -15.20 -15.19
N LYS A 147 -11.00 -16.37 -14.72
CA LYS A 147 -11.76 -17.62 -14.71
C LYS A 147 -13.09 -17.51 -13.96
N LYS A 148 -13.12 -16.73 -12.87
CA LYS A 148 -14.31 -16.51 -12.04
C LYS A 148 -15.12 -15.26 -12.42
N LYS A 149 -14.77 -14.58 -13.49
CA LYS A 149 -15.41 -13.33 -13.93
C LYS A 149 -16.93 -13.43 -14.11
N SER A 150 -17.43 -14.59 -14.54
CA SER A 150 -18.87 -14.82 -14.71
C SER A 150 -19.66 -14.76 -13.39
N LEU A 151 -19.01 -14.95 -12.25
CA LEU A 151 -19.62 -14.80 -10.92
C LEU A 151 -19.68 -13.35 -10.46
N PHE A 152 -18.87 -12.45 -11.03
CA PHE A 152 -18.76 -11.08 -10.56
C PHE A 152 -20.05 -10.27 -10.80
N ARG A 153 -20.55 -9.59 -9.77
CA ARG A 153 -21.76 -8.76 -9.79
C ARG A 153 -21.39 -7.33 -9.40
N PRO A 154 -21.06 -6.46 -10.37
CA PRO A 154 -20.66 -5.09 -10.07
C PRO A 154 -21.81 -4.29 -9.46
N SER A 155 -21.53 -3.50 -8.41
CA SER A 155 -22.49 -2.61 -7.73
C SER A 155 -22.20 -1.13 -7.94
N THR A 156 -21.01 -0.77 -8.42
CA THR A 156 -20.58 0.62 -8.65
C THR A 156 -20.05 0.82 -10.08
N GLU A 157 -19.95 2.07 -10.52
CA GLU A 157 -19.42 2.37 -11.86
C GLU A 157 -17.96 1.94 -12.04
N ILE A 158 -17.13 2.10 -11.01
CA ILE A 158 -15.74 1.64 -11.07
C ILE A 158 -15.68 0.11 -11.21
N GLN A 159 -16.50 -0.63 -10.46
CA GLN A 159 -16.58 -2.08 -10.56
C GLN A 159 -17.09 -2.54 -11.93
N LYS A 160 -18.07 -1.82 -12.52
CA LYS A 160 -18.56 -2.12 -13.87
C LYS A 160 -17.47 -1.95 -14.92
N LYS A 161 -16.68 -0.88 -14.83
CA LYS A 161 -15.57 -0.61 -15.76
C LYS A 161 -14.43 -1.62 -15.58
N MET A 162 -14.10 -2.02 -14.36
CA MET A 162 -13.14 -3.10 -14.11
C MET A 162 -13.65 -4.45 -14.62
N GLY A 163 -14.96 -4.71 -14.54
CA GLY A 163 -15.62 -5.91 -15.05
C GLY A 163 -15.21 -7.22 -14.38
N ARG A 164 -14.51 -7.17 -13.23
CA ARG A 164 -14.00 -8.31 -12.47
C ARG A 164 -13.70 -7.96 -11.02
N ILE A 165 -13.42 -8.96 -10.20
CA ILE A 165 -12.95 -8.82 -8.83
C ILE A 165 -11.67 -7.97 -8.82
N ALA A 166 -11.59 -7.01 -7.90
CA ALA A 166 -10.41 -6.16 -7.73
C ALA A 166 -9.31 -6.89 -6.95
N VAL A 167 -8.05 -6.63 -7.30
CA VAL A 167 -6.88 -7.11 -6.57
C VAL A 167 -6.24 -5.91 -5.87
N VAL A 168 -6.32 -5.89 -4.54
CA VAL A 168 -5.85 -4.79 -3.67
C VAL A 168 -4.67 -5.31 -2.85
N ALA A 169 -3.44 -5.11 -3.31
CA ALA A 169 -2.26 -5.65 -2.66
C ALA A 169 -1.96 -4.98 -1.31
N ASP A 170 -1.71 -5.79 -0.29
CA ASP A 170 -1.00 -5.36 0.91
C ASP A 170 0.51 -5.43 0.65
N GLY A 171 1.07 -4.32 0.21
CA GLY A 171 2.48 -4.13 -0.07
C GLY A 171 3.27 -3.53 1.10
N ALA A 172 2.77 -3.64 2.35
CA ALA A 172 3.39 -3.01 3.52
C ALA A 172 4.88 -3.37 3.70
N HIS A 173 5.34 -4.48 3.14
CA HIS A 173 6.74 -4.91 3.13
C HIS A 173 7.42 -4.80 1.75
N ALA A 174 6.67 -4.43 0.70
CA ALA A 174 7.10 -4.61 -0.69
C ALA A 174 7.45 -3.29 -1.41
N PHE A 175 7.53 -2.15 -0.70
CA PHE A 175 7.95 -0.91 -1.33
C PHE A 175 9.38 -1.07 -1.89
N GLY A 176 9.53 -0.87 -3.20
CA GLY A 176 10.79 -1.09 -3.93
C GLY A 176 11.05 -2.53 -4.38
N ALA A 177 10.19 -3.50 -4.02
CA ALA A 177 10.29 -4.85 -4.55
C ALA A 177 9.91 -4.89 -6.04
N THR A 178 10.56 -5.77 -6.79
CA THR A 178 10.30 -5.97 -8.22
C THR A 178 10.13 -7.45 -8.55
N LYS A 179 9.25 -7.77 -9.50
CA LYS A 179 9.07 -9.11 -10.05
C LYS A 179 8.90 -9.02 -11.56
N ASN A 180 9.67 -9.79 -12.31
CA ASN A 180 9.64 -9.79 -13.78
C ASN A 180 9.81 -8.37 -14.39
N GLY A 181 10.64 -7.53 -13.77
CA GLY A 181 10.92 -6.16 -14.21
C GLY A 181 9.84 -5.13 -13.86
N LYS A 182 8.77 -5.53 -13.15
CA LYS A 182 7.70 -4.64 -12.69
C LYS A 182 7.85 -4.33 -11.20
N HIS A 183 7.59 -3.09 -10.80
CA HIS A 183 7.50 -2.70 -9.41
C HIS A 183 6.20 -3.21 -8.77
N SER A 184 6.23 -3.51 -7.46
CA SER A 184 5.07 -4.03 -6.76
C SER A 184 3.83 -3.10 -6.90
N GLY A 185 4.03 -1.79 -6.95
CA GLY A 185 2.96 -0.80 -7.11
C GLY A 185 2.25 -0.80 -8.47
N GLU A 186 2.86 -1.37 -9.52
CA GLU A 186 2.28 -1.40 -10.87
C GLU A 186 1.63 -2.75 -11.22
N ILE A 187 1.65 -3.74 -10.31
CA ILE A 187 1.20 -5.10 -10.63
C ILE A 187 -0.28 -5.30 -10.28
N ALA A 188 -0.69 -4.99 -9.04
CA ALA A 188 -2.07 -5.09 -8.59
C ALA A 188 -2.94 -3.92 -9.07
N ASP A 189 -4.26 -4.00 -8.92
CA ASP A 189 -5.15 -2.89 -9.28
C ASP A 189 -4.92 -1.70 -8.35
N PHE A 190 -4.82 -1.96 -7.05
CA PHE A 190 -4.40 -1.03 -6.02
C PHE A 190 -3.32 -1.68 -5.16
N THR A 191 -2.37 -0.89 -4.67
CA THR A 191 -1.34 -1.36 -3.73
C THR A 191 -1.20 -0.36 -2.60
N SER A 192 -1.24 -0.84 -1.35
CA SER A 192 -1.01 -0.05 -0.15
C SER A 192 0.37 -0.33 0.43
N PHE A 193 1.16 0.72 0.63
CA PHE A 193 2.49 0.67 1.24
C PHE A 193 2.49 1.26 2.64
N SER A 194 3.31 0.72 3.53
CA SER A 194 3.50 1.22 4.88
C SER A 194 4.83 1.96 5.01
N PHE A 195 4.76 3.12 5.65
CA PHE A 195 5.91 3.93 6.03
C PHE A 195 6.03 4.08 7.55
N HIS A 196 5.50 3.09 8.29
CA HIS A 196 5.73 2.99 9.74
C HIS A 196 7.22 2.89 10.07
N ALA A 197 7.62 3.30 11.28
CA ALA A 197 9.01 3.43 11.72
C ALA A 197 9.90 2.21 11.48
N VAL A 198 9.35 0.99 11.50
CA VAL A 198 10.11 -0.27 11.30
C VAL A 198 10.19 -0.73 9.85
N LYS A 199 9.56 -0.01 8.91
CA LYS A 199 9.54 -0.39 7.48
C LYS A 199 10.82 0.06 6.76
N ASN A 200 10.98 -0.40 5.53
CA ASN A 200 12.17 -0.11 4.71
C ASN A 200 12.35 1.39 4.44
N LEU A 201 11.27 2.11 4.20
CA LEU A 201 11.18 3.55 4.15
C LEU A 201 10.24 4.01 5.26
N THR A 202 10.58 5.08 5.96
CA THR A 202 9.74 5.57 7.06
C THR A 202 9.37 7.05 6.93
N THR A 203 8.16 7.36 7.39
CA THR A 203 7.68 8.72 7.69
C THR A 203 7.28 8.86 9.16
N ALA A 204 7.86 8.04 10.05
CA ALA A 204 7.45 7.74 11.42
C ALA A 204 6.14 6.93 11.45
N GLU A 205 5.04 7.53 11.11
CA GLU A 205 3.78 6.94 10.71
C GLU A 205 3.46 7.38 9.29
N GLY A 206 2.79 6.54 8.49
CA GLY A 206 2.38 6.88 7.14
C GLY A 206 2.16 5.67 6.24
N GLY A 207 1.65 5.97 5.05
CA GLY A 207 1.48 5.02 3.98
C GLY A 207 1.18 5.72 2.67
N ALA A 208 1.22 4.96 1.59
CA ALA A 208 0.78 5.42 0.27
C ALA A 208 -0.10 4.37 -0.39
N ALA A 209 -1.13 4.82 -1.09
CA ALA A 209 -1.85 4.01 -2.06
C ALA A 209 -1.44 4.43 -3.47
N VAL A 210 -1.14 3.45 -4.31
CA VAL A 210 -0.94 3.61 -5.75
C VAL A 210 -1.89 2.68 -6.49
N TRP A 211 -2.17 2.94 -7.76
CA TRP A 211 -3.07 2.11 -8.55
C TRP A 211 -2.69 2.11 -10.03
N ARG A 212 -3.07 1.04 -10.71
CA ARG A 212 -2.96 0.95 -12.17
C ARG A 212 -4.03 1.81 -12.84
N ASP A 213 -3.75 2.22 -14.06
CA ASP A 213 -4.77 2.85 -14.90
C ASP A 213 -5.93 1.85 -15.12
N ILE A 214 -7.15 2.34 -14.96
CA ILE A 214 -8.38 1.58 -15.19
C ILE A 214 -9.08 2.18 -16.42
N ASP A 215 -9.29 1.37 -17.44
CA ASP A 215 -9.89 1.81 -18.69
C ASP A 215 -11.22 2.57 -18.46
N GLY A 216 -11.27 3.77 -19.02
CA GLY A 216 -12.45 4.63 -18.91
C GLY A 216 -12.66 5.31 -17.56
N ILE A 217 -11.67 5.28 -16.65
CA ILE A 217 -11.66 6.05 -15.39
C ILE A 217 -10.46 6.98 -15.40
N ASP A 218 -10.72 8.27 -15.10
CA ASP A 218 -9.66 9.26 -14.92
C ASP A 218 -8.97 9.06 -13.56
N ASN A 219 -7.64 8.99 -13.56
CA ASN A 219 -6.84 8.89 -12.34
C ASN A 219 -7.03 10.11 -11.41
N GLU A 220 -7.36 11.28 -11.94
CA GLU A 220 -7.72 12.45 -11.14
C GLU A 220 -9.03 12.22 -10.38
N GLU A 221 -9.99 11.50 -10.94
CA GLU A 221 -11.24 11.17 -10.25
C GLU A 221 -10.98 10.21 -9.08
N ILE A 222 -10.16 9.17 -9.28
CA ILE A 222 -9.75 8.26 -8.20
C ILE A 222 -9.02 9.05 -7.10
N TYR A 223 -8.07 9.91 -7.48
CA TYR A 223 -7.34 10.75 -6.53
C TYR A 223 -8.28 11.66 -5.72
N LYS A 224 -9.23 12.33 -6.37
CA LYS A 224 -10.23 13.16 -5.69
C LYS A 224 -11.08 12.36 -4.70
N GLN A 225 -11.45 11.12 -5.03
CA GLN A 225 -12.19 10.24 -4.11
C GLN A 225 -11.35 9.93 -2.85
N PHE A 226 -10.06 9.60 -2.99
CA PHE A 226 -9.16 9.45 -1.84
C PHE A 226 -9.07 10.72 -0.99
N MET A 227 -8.95 11.89 -1.62
CA MET A 227 -8.89 13.17 -0.92
C MET A 227 -10.18 13.48 -0.15
N LEU A 228 -11.34 13.25 -0.75
CA LEU A 228 -12.64 13.40 -0.09
C LEU A 228 -12.75 12.47 1.12
N LEU A 229 -12.41 11.18 0.95
CA LEU A 229 -12.48 10.18 2.00
C LEU A 229 -11.53 10.49 3.16
N SER A 230 -10.34 11.01 2.89
CA SER A 230 -9.29 11.24 3.89
C SER A 230 -9.33 12.61 4.59
N LEU A 231 -10.17 13.55 4.11
CA LEU A 231 -10.25 14.93 4.57
C LEU A 231 -11.67 15.36 4.96
N HIS A 232 -12.40 14.57 5.73
CA HIS A 232 -13.76 14.88 6.21
C HIS A 232 -14.80 15.13 5.09
N GLY A 233 -14.55 14.65 3.88
CA GLY A 233 -15.43 14.94 2.73
C GLY A 233 -15.38 16.38 2.24
N GLN A 234 -14.32 17.13 2.56
CA GLN A 234 -14.14 18.50 2.09
C GLN A 234 -13.84 18.53 0.60
N SER A 235 -14.53 19.38 -0.14
CA SER A 235 -14.33 19.55 -1.60
C SER A 235 -13.01 20.22 -1.97
N LYS A 236 -12.30 20.84 -1.01
CA LYS A 236 -10.99 21.47 -1.17
C LYS A 236 -10.05 21.11 -0.02
N ASP A 237 -8.80 20.80 -0.31
CA ASP A 237 -7.76 20.64 0.69
C ASP A 237 -7.23 21.99 1.22
N ALA A 238 -6.34 21.95 2.22
CA ALA A 238 -5.79 23.15 2.83
C ALA A 238 -5.02 24.02 1.83
N LEU A 239 -4.28 23.42 0.90
CA LEU A 239 -3.48 24.13 -0.11
C LEU A 239 -4.40 24.84 -1.12
N ALA A 240 -5.45 24.19 -1.58
CA ALA A 240 -6.43 24.80 -2.49
C ALA A 240 -7.15 26.00 -1.85
N LYS A 241 -7.35 26.01 -0.53
CA LYS A 241 -8.00 27.11 0.21
C LYS A 241 -7.14 28.38 0.30
N THR A 242 -5.82 28.31 0.06
CA THR A 242 -4.93 29.50 0.10
C THR A 242 -5.06 30.38 -1.15
N GLN A 243 -5.72 29.93 -2.21
CA GLN A 243 -5.96 30.75 -3.38
C GLN A 243 -6.98 31.87 -3.07
N LEU A 244 -6.78 33.03 -3.68
CA LEU A 244 -7.64 34.19 -3.45
C LEU A 244 -9.12 33.85 -3.77
N GLY A 245 -10.03 34.03 -2.81
CA GLY A 245 -11.43 33.70 -2.96
C GLY A 245 -11.79 32.22 -2.81
N ALA A 246 -10.85 31.33 -2.48
CA ALA A 246 -11.07 29.88 -2.41
C ALA A 246 -11.37 29.35 -1.00
N TRP A 247 -11.68 30.23 -0.04
CA TRP A 247 -11.95 29.84 1.36
C TRP A 247 -13.24 29.04 1.56
N GLU A 248 -14.23 29.21 0.65
CA GLU A 248 -15.47 28.43 0.67
C GLU A 248 -15.23 27.01 0.18
N TYR A 249 -15.78 26.03 0.87
CA TYR A 249 -15.77 24.61 0.51
C TYR A 249 -17.02 23.92 1.05
N ASP A 250 -17.42 22.84 0.38
CA ASP A 250 -18.55 22.00 0.78
C ASP A 250 -18.07 20.77 1.54
N ILE A 251 -18.93 20.27 2.43
CA ILE A 251 -18.80 18.92 3.02
C ILE A 251 -19.75 18.01 2.25
N ILE A 252 -19.20 17.14 1.43
CA ILE A 252 -19.96 16.24 0.56
C ILE A 252 -20.58 15.10 1.37
N ALA A 253 -19.84 14.57 2.38
CA ALA A 253 -20.28 13.50 3.26
C ALA A 253 -19.44 13.46 4.54
N PRO A 254 -19.89 12.82 5.63
CA PRO A 254 -19.16 12.69 6.90
C PRO A 254 -18.08 11.62 6.78
N TYR A 255 -17.01 11.91 6.05
CA TYR A 255 -15.91 11.01 5.83
C TYR A 255 -14.81 11.13 6.90
N TYR A 256 -13.66 10.49 6.68
CA TYR A 256 -12.61 10.25 7.65
C TYR A 256 -11.59 11.39 7.70
N LYS A 257 -10.69 11.32 8.68
CA LYS A 257 -9.51 12.19 8.79
C LYS A 257 -8.28 11.31 8.93
N CYS A 258 -7.62 11.02 7.82
CA CYS A 258 -6.46 10.12 7.75
C CYS A 258 -5.39 10.57 6.72
N ASN A 259 -5.34 11.86 6.42
CA ASN A 259 -4.35 12.47 5.52
C ASN A 259 -2.94 12.45 6.12
N MET A 260 -1.92 12.43 5.25
CA MET A 260 -0.53 12.69 5.62
C MET A 260 -0.28 14.18 5.83
N THR A 261 0.67 14.53 6.69
CA THR A 261 1.12 15.90 6.94
C THR A 261 2.45 16.18 6.22
N ASP A 262 2.78 17.47 6.00
CA ASP A 262 4.06 17.85 5.41
C ASP A 262 5.26 17.51 6.31
N ILE A 263 5.07 17.42 7.63
CA ILE A 263 6.11 16.92 8.54
C ILE A 263 6.46 15.46 8.22
N MET A 264 5.45 14.60 8.04
CA MET A 264 5.65 13.20 7.66
C MET A 264 6.24 13.09 6.25
N ALA A 265 5.68 13.85 5.31
CA ALA A 265 6.14 13.85 3.93
C ALA A 265 7.59 14.34 3.78
N SER A 266 8.03 15.32 4.59
CA SER A 266 9.40 15.82 4.57
C SER A 266 10.42 14.73 4.93
N LEU A 267 10.10 13.92 5.94
CA LEU A 267 10.90 12.74 6.28
C LEU A 267 10.93 11.74 5.12
N GLY A 268 9.77 11.45 4.54
CA GLY A 268 9.60 10.53 3.41
C GLY A 268 10.38 10.96 2.16
N LEU A 269 10.42 12.25 1.84
CA LEU A 269 11.17 12.78 0.69
C LEU A 269 12.67 12.49 0.79
N VAL A 270 13.27 12.66 1.97
CA VAL A 270 14.68 12.35 2.17
C VAL A 270 14.91 10.85 2.14
N GLN A 271 14.07 10.08 2.83
CA GLN A 271 14.14 8.60 2.81
C GLN A 271 14.05 8.06 1.38
N LEU A 272 13.13 8.58 0.56
CA LEU A 272 12.96 8.14 -0.84
C LEU A 272 14.20 8.46 -1.69
N ARG A 273 14.79 9.65 -1.52
CA ARG A 273 16.03 10.03 -2.21
C ARG A 273 17.19 9.09 -1.87
N ARG A 274 17.29 8.66 -0.61
CA ARG A 274 18.30 7.72 -0.11
C ARG A 274 17.94 6.24 -0.37
N TYR A 275 16.71 5.96 -0.80
CA TYR A 275 16.14 4.63 -0.84
C TYR A 275 16.96 3.60 -1.65
N PRO A 276 17.55 3.92 -2.81
CA PRO A 276 18.42 2.97 -3.53
C PRO A 276 19.58 2.45 -2.69
N SER A 277 20.23 3.29 -1.89
CA SER A 277 21.32 2.89 -0.99
C SER A 277 20.82 2.05 0.19
N ILE A 278 19.64 2.37 0.73
CA ILE A 278 18.98 1.60 1.79
C ILE A 278 18.65 0.19 1.29
N LEU A 279 18.09 0.05 0.09
CA LEU A 279 17.78 -1.25 -0.52
C LEU A 279 19.07 -2.07 -0.78
N ALA A 280 20.11 -1.44 -1.31
CA ALA A 280 21.41 -2.11 -1.53
C ALA A 280 21.97 -2.66 -0.21
N ARG A 281 21.93 -1.86 0.87
CA ARG A 281 22.40 -2.31 2.19
C ARG A 281 21.57 -3.45 2.76
N ARG A 282 20.24 -3.41 2.62
CA ARG A 282 19.35 -4.50 3.06
C ARG A 282 19.62 -5.78 2.28
N LYS A 283 19.87 -5.70 0.98
CA LYS A 283 20.29 -6.85 0.16
C LYS A 283 21.55 -7.50 0.69
N GLU A 284 22.62 -6.72 0.94
CA GLU A 284 23.86 -7.23 1.55
C GLU A 284 23.62 -7.96 2.88
N ILE A 285 22.71 -7.42 3.71
CA ILE A 285 22.36 -8.03 5.00
C ILE A 285 21.66 -9.38 4.78
N ILE A 286 20.69 -9.46 3.86
CA ILE A 286 20.00 -10.71 3.51
C ILE A 286 21.00 -11.75 2.99
N GLU A 287 21.90 -11.38 2.10
CA GLU A 287 22.93 -12.28 1.56
C GLU A 287 23.83 -12.83 2.67
N LYS A 288 24.21 -12.00 3.66
CA LYS A 288 24.98 -12.43 4.84
C LYS A 288 24.20 -13.39 5.72
N TYR A 289 22.90 -13.14 5.94
CA TYR A 289 22.04 -14.08 6.67
C TYR A 289 21.90 -15.39 5.93
N ASN A 290 21.62 -15.38 4.63
CA ASN A 290 21.47 -16.58 3.83
C ASN A 290 22.75 -17.44 3.87
N GLU A 291 23.93 -16.83 3.75
CA GLU A 291 25.22 -17.55 3.87
C GLU A 291 25.45 -18.07 5.30
N GLY A 292 25.20 -17.25 6.32
CA GLY A 292 25.45 -17.62 7.72
C GLY A 292 24.48 -18.67 8.28
N LEU A 293 23.31 -18.83 7.68
CA LEU A 293 22.26 -19.75 8.15
C LEU A 293 22.12 -21.02 7.29
N LYS A 294 22.86 -21.14 6.20
CA LYS A 294 22.69 -22.19 5.18
C LYS A 294 22.85 -23.64 5.72
N ASP A 295 23.63 -23.81 6.79
CA ASP A 295 23.91 -25.12 7.41
C ASP A 295 22.94 -25.43 8.57
N LEU A 296 21.99 -24.58 8.85
CA LEU A 296 20.98 -24.77 9.89
C LEU A 296 19.70 -25.38 9.29
N ASP A 297 19.03 -26.22 10.08
CA ASP A 297 17.72 -26.78 9.71
C ASP A 297 16.62 -25.72 9.89
N LEU A 298 16.59 -24.76 8.96
CA LEU A 298 15.59 -23.70 8.90
C LEU A 298 15.36 -23.23 7.46
N SER A 299 14.15 -22.74 7.19
CA SER A 299 13.81 -22.13 5.91
C SER A 299 13.89 -20.62 6.01
N VAL A 300 14.52 -19.98 5.02
CA VAL A 300 14.57 -18.53 4.87
C VAL A 300 13.69 -18.07 3.71
N LEU A 301 13.19 -16.83 3.75
CA LEU A 301 12.45 -16.26 2.63
C LEU A 301 13.36 -16.13 1.40
N ASN A 302 12.90 -16.61 0.26
CA ASN A 302 13.60 -16.46 -1.01
C ASN A 302 13.24 -15.12 -1.66
N HIS A 303 14.07 -14.09 -1.43
CA HIS A 303 13.85 -12.75 -1.95
C HIS A 303 14.34 -12.56 -3.39
N TYR A 304 15.31 -13.38 -3.86
CA TYR A 304 16.03 -13.15 -5.11
C TYR A 304 16.10 -14.40 -6.02
N GLY A 305 15.45 -15.48 -5.64
CA GLY A 305 15.43 -16.70 -6.45
C GLY A 305 14.40 -16.64 -7.56
N ASP A 306 14.74 -17.20 -8.73
CA ASP A 306 13.74 -17.55 -9.73
C ASP A 306 12.76 -18.54 -9.11
N ARG A 307 11.52 -18.16 -8.94
CA ARG A 307 10.46 -19.09 -8.55
C ARG A 307 10.15 -19.98 -9.76
N LYS A 308 10.92 -21.06 -9.91
CA LYS A 308 10.48 -22.20 -10.67
C LYS A 308 9.62 -23.04 -9.71
N SER A 309 8.32 -22.85 -9.82
CA SER A 309 7.33 -23.73 -9.22
C SER A 309 7.35 -25.07 -9.89
#